data_9d27197dd43dab01d6cb26ee4156d63d
#
_entry.id   9d27197dd43dab01d6cb26ee4156d63d
#
_cell.length_a   1.000
_cell.length_b   1.000
_cell.length_c   1.000
_cell.angle_alpha   90.00
_cell.angle_beta   90.00
_cell.angle_gamma   90.00
#
_symmetry.space_group_name_H-M   'P 1'
#
loop_
_entity.id
_entity.type
_entity.pdbx_description
1 polymer ?
#
loop_
_entity_poly.entity_id
_entity_poly.type
_entity_poly.pdbx_seq_one_letter_code
_entity_poly.pdbx_strand_id
1 'polypeptide(L)'
;MTHTAFAAAGSPAPTSIAIDYQPGVCNIGPAEISRRRRAGHVGLIASVALLALLVAVGAPPIARLLLVIPVAVSASGYLQAYLKFCAGFGAKGIYNFGDLGPTEKVADAAAKALDKAKSMRISLASFGIGALVAIVAVLLPV
;
A
#
# COMPACT_ATOMS: atom_id res chain seq x y z
N MET A 1 53.30 21.96 32.46
CA MET A 1 53.20 21.13 31.24
C MET A 1 51.76 20.76 31.06
N THR A 2 51.08 21.52 30.24
CA THR A 2 49.61 21.43 29.99
C THR A 2 49.36 20.62 28.75
N HIS A 3 48.81 19.43 28.91
CA HIS A 3 48.32 18.64 27.77
C HIS A 3 46.93 19.09 27.39
N THR A 4 46.82 19.81 26.29
CA THR A 4 45.58 20.14 25.63
C THR A 4 45.11 18.88 24.86
N ALA A 5 44.03 18.25 25.34
CA ALA A 5 43.34 17.21 24.62
C ALA A 5 42.53 17.85 23.47
N PHE A 6 42.91 17.53 22.23
CA PHE A 6 42.19 17.89 21.03
C PHE A 6 40.97 16.98 20.92
N ALA A 7 39.80 17.53 21.17
CA ALA A 7 38.52 16.84 20.93
C ALA A 7 38.31 16.70 19.42
N ALA A 8 38.38 15.47 18.94
CA ALA A 8 37.99 15.15 17.58
C ALA A 8 36.49 15.44 17.38
N ALA A 9 36.22 16.45 16.59
CA ALA A 9 34.87 16.72 16.14
C ALA A 9 34.39 15.53 15.28
N GLY A 10 33.44 14.76 15.80
CA GLY A 10 32.77 13.71 15.06
C GLY A 10 32.06 14.29 13.85
N SER A 11 32.40 13.80 12.67
CA SER A 11 31.66 14.11 11.45
C SER A 11 30.17 13.79 11.65
N PRO A 12 29.25 14.68 11.29
CA PRO A 12 27.84 14.34 11.31
C PRO A 12 27.62 13.17 10.36
N ALA A 13 27.05 12.09 10.87
CA ALA A 13 26.59 10.99 10.04
C ALA A 13 25.64 11.51 8.96
N PRO A 14 25.65 10.97 7.73
CA PRO A 14 24.73 11.40 6.70
C PRO A 14 23.32 11.25 7.25
N THR A 15 22.58 12.35 7.29
CA THR A 15 21.17 12.38 7.68
C THR A 15 20.42 11.58 6.62
N SER A 16 20.25 10.28 6.83
CA SER A 16 19.21 9.54 6.15
C SER A 16 17.92 10.30 6.47
N ILE A 17 17.24 10.79 5.45
CA ILE A 17 15.90 11.34 5.63
C ILE A 17 15.08 10.17 6.16
N ALA A 18 14.98 10.06 7.47
CA ALA A 18 14.12 9.10 8.11
C ALA A 18 12.70 9.45 7.66
N ILE A 19 12.14 8.61 6.80
CA ILE A 19 10.71 8.69 6.47
C ILE A 19 10.04 8.33 7.79
N ASP A 20 9.54 9.35 8.46
CA ASP A 20 8.91 9.22 9.77
C ASP A 20 7.40 9.17 9.63
N TYR A 21 6.73 8.62 10.64
CA TYR A 21 5.28 8.55 10.70
C TYR A 21 4.64 9.94 10.62
N GLN A 22 3.69 10.10 9.69
CA GLN A 22 2.90 11.31 9.54
C GLN A 22 1.41 10.95 9.48
N PRO A 23 0.59 11.41 10.45
CA PRO A 23 -0.83 11.10 10.52
C PRO A 23 -1.58 11.39 9.21
N GLY A 24 -2.30 10.40 8.68
CA GLY A 24 -3.06 10.52 7.44
C GLY A 24 -2.22 10.67 6.16
N VAL A 25 -0.89 10.64 6.26
CA VAL A 25 0.03 10.84 5.11
C VAL A 25 0.88 9.60 4.86
N CYS A 26 1.65 9.16 5.86
CA CYS A 26 2.63 8.10 5.69
C CYS A 26 2.73 7.25 6.97
N ASN A 27 2.56 5.92 6.84
CA ASN A 27 2.64 4.98 7.97
C ASN A 27 3.47 3.73 7.69
N ILE A 28 4.15 3.66 6.53
CA ILE A 28 5.00 2.54 6.15
C ILE A 28 6.33 2.98 5.53
N GLY A 29 7.37 2.23 5.86
CA GLY A 29 8.73 2.39 5.31
C GLY A 29 8.98 1.57 4.04
N PRO A 30 10.24 1.61 3.52
CA PRO A 30 10.61 1.00 2.23
C PRO A 30 10.32 -0.49 2.12
N ALA A 31 10.50 -1.27 3.19
CA ALA A 31 10.24 -2.71 3.20
C ALA A 31 8.75 -3.02 2.98
N GLU A 32 7.86 -2.32 3.68
CA GLU A 32 6.42 -2.45 3.52
C GLU A 32 5.94 -1.91 2.16
N ILE A 33 6.50 -0.80 1.66
CA ILE A 33 6.21 -0.27 0.32
C ILE A 33 6.51 -1.32 -0.75
N SER A 34 7.66 -1.98 -0.67
CA SER A 34 8.04 -3.05 -1.59
C SER A 34 7.05 -4.22 -1.53
N ARG A 35 6.63 -4.61 -0.32
CA ARG A 35 5.63 -5.66 -0.11
C ARG A 35 4.28 -5.29 -0.76
N ARG A 36 3.81 -4.04 -0.60
CA ARG A 36 2.57 -3.56 -1.23
C ARG A 36 2.67 -3.56 -2.75
N ARG A 37 3.79 -3.13 -3.30
CA ARG A 37 4.02 -3.16 -4.76
C ARG A 37 3.98 -4.59 -5.30
N ARG A 38 4.61 -5.55 -4.62
CA ARG A 38 4.52 -6.97 -4.99
C ARG A 38 3.09 -7.50 -4.95
N ALA A 39 2.31 -7.14 -3.93
CA ALA A 39 0.89 -7.50 -3.88
C ALA A 39 0.11 -6.92 -5.07
N GLY A 40 0.41 -5.68 -5.48
CA GLY A 40 -0.13 -5.06 -6.69
C GLY A 40 0.18 -5.88 -7.95
N HIS A 41 1.42 -6.32 -8.13
CA HIS A 41 1.82 -7.17 -9.27
C HIS A 41 1.09 -8.52 -9.26
N VAL A 42 1.00 -9.17 -8.09
CA VAL A 42 0.28 -10.45 -7.97
C VAL A 42 -1.19 -10.27 -8.33
N GLY A 43 -1.85 -9.23 -7.83
CA GLY A 43 -3.23 -8.92 -8.18
C GLY A 43 -3.42 -8.65 -9.68
N LEU A 44 -2.48 -7.94 -10.32
CA LEU A 44 -2.51 -7.67 -11.75
C LEU A 44 -2.39 -8.95 -12.57
N ILE A 45 -1.42 -9.80 -12.25
CA ILE A 45 -1.22 -11.10 -12.94
C ILE A 45 -2.47 -11.98 -12.76
N ALA A 46 -3.02 -12.06 -11.56
CA ALA A 46 -4.24 -12.81 -11.29
C ALA A 46 -5.44 -12.28 -12.09
N SER A 47 -5.56 -10.95 -12.24
CA SER A 47 -6.64 -10.33 -13.03
C SER A 47 -6.54 -10.69 -14.51
N VAL A 48 -5.34 -10.60 -15.08
CA VAL A 48 -5.11 -10.96 -16.49
C VAL A 48 -5.35 -12.44 -16.72
N ALA A 49 -4.83 -13.30 -15.85
CA ALA A 49 -5.01 -14.74 -15.94
C ALA A 49 -6.50 -15.15 -15.82
N LEU A 50 -7.23 -14.53 -14.89
CA LEU A 50 -8.67 -14.80 -14.73
C LEU A 50 -9.47 -14.35 -15.96
N LEU A 51 -9.20 -13.15 -16.49
CA LEU A 51 -9.86 -12.67 -17.70
C LEU A 51 -9.57 -13.60 -18.89
N ALA A 52 -8.32 -13.97 -19.09
CA ALA A 52 -7.93 -14.88 -20.17
C ALA A 52 -8.62 -16.23 -20.03
N LEU A 53 -8.72 -16.78 -18.83
CA LEU A 53 -9.42 -18.03 -18.55
C LEU A 53 -10.92 -17.91 -18.87
N LEU A 54 -11.60 -16.86 -18.40
CA LEU A 54 -13.03 -16.66 -18.63
C LEU A 54 -13.35 -16.54 -20.13
N VAL A 55 -12.50 -15.86 -20.88
CA VAL A 55 -12.65 -15.75 -22.34
C VAL A 55 -12.38 -17.10 -23.02
N ALA A 56 -11.32 -17.80 -22.65
CA ALA A 56 -10.94 -19.08 -23.26
C ALA A 56 -11.99 -20.18 -23.06
N VAL A 57 -12.67 -20.20 -21.93
CA VAL A 57 -13.74 -21.18 -21.66
C VAL A 57 -15.12 -20.75 -22.17
N GLY A 58 -15.22 -19.59 -22.82
CA GLY A 58 -16.50 -19.05 -23.30
C GLY A 58 -17.49 -18.70 -22.18
N ALA A 59 -17.00 -18.31 -21.03
CA ALA A 59 -17.86 -17.95 -19.89
C ALA A 59 -18.77 -16.77 -20.23
N PRO A 60 -20.03 -16.73 -19.71
CA PRO A 60 -20.92 -15.63 -19.97
C PRO A 60 -20.32 -14.31 -19.50
N PRO A 61 -20.54 -13.17 -20.21
CA PRO A 61 -19.92 -11.89 -19.88
C PRO A 61 -20.07 -11.46 -18.42
N ILE A 62 -21.17 -11.81 -17.79
CA ILE A 62 -21.43 -11.49 -16.36
C ILE A 62 -20.41 -12.15 -15.42
N ALA A 63 -19.81 -13.28 -15.80
CA ALA A 63 -18.77 -13.92 -15.00
C ALA A 63 -17.52 -13.04 -14.83
N ARG A 64 -17.32 -12.06 -15.73
CA ARG A 64 -16.20 -11.10 -15.64
C ARG A 64 -16.31 -10.15 -14.45
N LEU A 65 -17.48 -10.10 -13.76
CA LEU A 65 -17.59 -9.41 -12.48
C LEU A 65 -16.68 -10.01 -11.40
N LEU A 66 -16.26 -11.26 -11.54
CA LEU A 66 -15.25 -11.87 -10.65
C LEU A 66 -13.91 -11.12 -10.66
N LEU A 67 -13.63 -10.34 -11.69
CA LEU A 67 -12.43 -9.49 -11.78
C LEU A 67 -12.39 -8.40 -10.69
N VAL A 68 -13.52 -8.01 -10.10
CA VAL A 68 -13.56 -7.00 -9.04
C VAL A 68 -12.53 -7.30 -7.97
N ILE A 69 -12.43 -8.54 -7.50
CA ILE A 69 -11.55 -8.90 -6.38
C ILE A 69 -10.07 -8.76 -6.76
N PRO A 70 -9.52 -9.47 -7.76
CA PRO A 70 -8.11 -9.38 -8.06
C PRO A 70 -7.70 -7.99 -8.57
N VAL A 71 -8.56 -7.27 -9.27
CA VAL A 71 -8.29 -5.88 -9.68
C VAL A 71 -8.26 -4.95 -8.47
N ALA A 72 -9.19 -5.08 -7.51
CA ALA A 72 -9.17 -4.29 -6.29
C ALA A 72 -7.93 -4.58 -5.44
N VAL A 73 -7.47 -5.82 -5.36
CA VAL A 73 -6.20 -6.20 -4.70
C VAL A 73 -5.03 -5.53 -5.38
N SER A 74 -4.96 -5.57 -6.72
CA SER A 74 -3.92 -4.91 -7.50
C SER A 74 -3.91 -3.40 -7.25
N ALA A 75 -5.06 -2.75 -7.41
CA ALA A 75 -5.21 -1.30 -7.18
C ALA A 75 -4.81 -0.91 -5.75
N SER A 76 -5.26 -1.68 -4.75
CA SER A 76 -4.90 -1.46 -3.35
C SER A 76 -3.40 -1.57 -3.12
N GLY A 77 -2.74 -2.58 -3.69
CA GLY A 77 -1.30 -2.76 -3.58
C GLY A 77 -0.52 -1.56 -4.14
N TYR A 78 -0.86 -1.12 -5.35
CA TYR A 78 -0.21 0.02 -5.98
C TYR A 78 -0.52 1.35 -5.30
N LEU A 79 -1.77 1.61 -4.94
CA LEU A 79 -2.15 2.84 -4.23
C LEU A 79 -1.43 2.95 -2.88
N GLN A 80 -1.38 1.87 -2.11
CA GLN A 80 -0.68 1.86 -0.82
C GLN A 80 0.83 2.06 -0.97
N ALA A 81 1.45 1.47 -2.00
CA ALA A 81 2.87 1.67 -2.29
C ALA A 81 3.16 3.12 -2.73
N TYR A 82 2.33 3.69 -3.60
CA TYR A 82 2.49 5.05 -4.09
C TYR A 82 2.27 6.10 -2.99
N LEU A 83 1.22 5.92 -2.19
CA LEU A 83 0.87 6.81 -1.09
C LEU A 83 1.72 6.60 0.17
N LYS A 84 2.63 5.60 0.19
CA LYS A 84 3.44 5.20 1.35
C LYS A 84 2.58 4.95 2.59
N PHE A 85 1.38 4.38 2.38
CA PHE A 85 0.38 4.22 3.41
C PHE A 85 -0.29 2.85 3.34
N CYS A 86 -0.21 2.09 4.42
CA CYS A 86 -0.93 0.82 4.56
C CYS A 86 -2.31 1.06 5.16
N ALA A 87 -3.36 0.77 4.40
CA ALA A 87 -4.74 0.92 4.87
C ALA A 87 -5.05 0.02 6.08
N GLY A 88 -4.51 -1.21 6.10
CA GLY A 88 -4.67 -2.10 7.25
C GLY A 88 -4.01 -1.57 8.53
N PHE A 89 -2.84 -0.96 8.42
CA PHE A 89 -2.16 -0.34 9.55
C PHE A 89 -2.91 0.91 10.03
N GLY A 90 -3.32 1.76 9.11
CA GLY A 90 -4.09 2.95 9.44
C GLY A 90 -5.42 2.63 10.13
N ALA A 91 -6.12 1.58 9.67
CA ALA A 91 -7.35 1.12 10.32
C ALA A 91 -7.11 0.61 11.75
N LYS A 92 -5.95 0.01 12.03
CA LYS A 92 -5.55 -0.51 13.33
C LYS A 92 -4.86 0.50 14.23
N GLY A 93 -4.48 1.67 13.71
CA GLY A 93 -3.71 2.68 14.43
C GLY A 93 -2.29 2.23 14.75
N ILE A 94 -1.60 1.63 13.76
CA ILE A 94 -0.22 1.17 13.84
C ILE A 94 0.59 1.65 12.63
N TYR A 95 1.92 1.65 12.76
CA TYR A 95 2.84 1.98 11.67
C TYR A 95 4.10 1.11 11.73
N ASN A 96 4.85 1.05 10.62
CA ASN A 96 6.13 0.36 10.54
C ASN A 96 7.06 1.02 9.51
N PHE A 97 8.20 1.51 9.97
CA PHE A 97 9.27 2.07 9.14
C PHE A 97 10.54 1.20 9.10
N GLY A 98 10.58 0.14 9.88
CA GLY A 98 11.66 -0.83 9.91
C GLY A 98 11.44 -2.03 9.00
N ASP A 99 12.00 -3.15 9.40
CA ASP A 99 11.84 -4.43 8.72
C ASP A 99 10.39 -4.96 8.79
N LEU A 100 10.10 -5.94 7.93
CA LEU A 100 8.78 -6.59 7.93
C LEU A 100 8.56 -7.36 9.24
N GLY A 101 7.43 -7.07 9.88
CA GLY A 101 6.97 -7.79 11.08
C GLY A 101 6.65 -6.86 12.25
N PRO A 102 7.66 -6.23 12.91
CA PRO A 102 7.40 -5.35 14.05
C PRO A 102 6.55 -4.13 13.65
N THR A 103 5.63 -3.75 14.51
CA THR A 103 4.78 -2.55 14.33
C THR A 103 4.74 -1.74 15.61
N GLU A 104 4.63 -0.43 15.47
CA GLU A 104 4.46 0.51 16.56
C GLU A 104 3.03 1.05 16.60
N LYS A 105 2.55 1.40 17.79
CA LYS A 105 1.20 1.92 17.98
C LYS A 105 1.17 3.44 17.90
N VAL A 106 0.19 3.97 17.19
CA VAL A 106 -0.11 5.39 17.22
C VAL A 106 -0.76 5.72 18.57
N ALA A 107 -0.17 6.61 19.35
CA ALA A 107 -0.69 6.96 20.68
C ALA A 107 -1.86 7.95 20.59
N ASP A 108 -1.73 8.97 19.72
CA ASP A 108 -2.69 10.07 19.61
C ASP A 108 -4.01 9.65 18.93
N ALA A 109 -5.13 10.00 19.54
CA ALA A 109 -6.47 9.67 19.03
C ALA A 109 -6.83 10.43 17.74
N ALA A 110 -6.40 11.69 17.61
CA ALA A 110 -6.62 12.48 16.40
C ALA A 110 -5.82 11.91 15.22
N ALA A 111 -4.58 11.51 15.46
CA ALA A 111 -3.75 10.83 14.45
C ALA A 111 -4.40 9.53 13.97
N LYS A 112 -4.92 8.70 14.87
CA LYS A 112 -5.67 7.48 14.52
C LYS A 112 -6.89 7.77 13.66
N ALA A 113 -7.62 8.84 13.93
CA ALA A 113 -8.79 9.23 13.15
C ALA A 113 -8.41 9.61 11.71
N LEU A 114 -7.30 10.35 11.53
CA LEU A 114 -6.77 10.70 10.22
C LEU A 114 -6.33 9.46 9.43
N ASP A 115 -5.64 8.54 10.08
CA ASP A 115 -5.20 7.28 9.48
C ASP A 115 -6.39 6.40 9.06
N LYS A 116 -7.41 6.31 9.90
CA LYS A 116 -8.63 5.56 9.59
C LYS A 116 -9.38 6.17 8.39
N ALA A 117 -9.48 7.50 8.32
CA ALA A 117 -10.10 8.18 7.18
C ALA A 117 -9.31 7.92 5.88
N LYS A 118 -7.97 7.97 5.93
CA LYS A 118 -7.11 7.64 4.79
C LYS A 118 -7.27 6.18 4.36
N SER A 119 -7.30 5.25 5.32
CA SER A 119 -7.53 3.82 5.07
C SER A 119 -8.83 3.59 4.32
N MET A 120 -9.92 4.23 4.77
CA MET A 120 -11.23 4.12 4.12
C MET A 120 -11.18 4.64 2.68
N ARG A 121 -10.54 5.79 2.44
CA ARG A 121 -10.41 6.36 1.08
C ARG A 121 -9.64 5.41 0.15
N ILE A 122 -8.55 4.81 0.60
CA ILE A 122 -7.77 3.85 -0.20
C ILE A 122 -8.62 2.61 -0.50
N SER A 123 -9.35 2.09 0.47
CA SER A 123 -10.20 0.90 0.29
C SER A 123 -11.32 1.18 -0.71
N LEU A 124 -12.04 2.28 -0.56
CA LEU A 124 -13.11 2.68 -1.48
C LEU A 124 -12.59 2.92 -2.90
N ALA A 125 -11.44 3.60 -3.05
CA ALA A 125 -10.83 3.81 -4.36
C ALA A 125 -10.43 2.48 -5.02
N SER A 126 -9.85 1.55 -4.26
CA SER A 126 -9.45 0.23 -4.77
C SER A 126 -10.65 -0.58 -5.24
N PHE A 127 -11.73 -0.64 -4.46
CA PHE A 127 -12.97 -1.31 -4.87
C PHE A 127 -13.64 -0.60 -6.04
N GLY A 128 -13.65 0.73 -6.07
CA GLY A 128 -14.18 1.52 -7.19
C GLY A 128 -13.46 1.22 -8.50
N ILE A 129 -12.12 1.13 -8.47
CA ILE A 129 -11.31 0.74 -9.62
C ILE A 129 -11.65 -0.70 -10.04
N GLY A 130 -11.73 -1.63 -9.09
CA GLY A 130 -12.11 -3.01 -9.35
C GLY A 130 -13.47 -3.14 -10.02
N ALA A 131 -14.47 -2.45 -9.50
CA ALA A 131 -15.83 -2.44 -10.05
C ALA A 131 -15.86 -1.83 -11.46
N LEU A 132 -15.19 -0.71 -11.67
CA LEU A 132 -15.13 -0.05 -12.97
C LEU A 132 -14.51 -0.95 -14.04
N VAL A 133 -13.35 -1.55 -13.74
CA VAL A 133 -12.66 -2.46 -14.67
C VAL A 133 -13.51 -3.70 -14.98
N ALA A 134 -14.17 -4.27 -13.98
CA ALA A 134 -15.04 -5.43 -14.18
C ALA A 134 -16.26 -5.09 -15.05
N ILE A 135 -16.89 -3.93 -14.84
CA ILE A 135 -18.01 -3.46 -15.67
C ILE A 135 -17.55 -3.26 -17.12
N VAL A 136 -16.41 -2.59 -17.32
CA VAL A 136 -15.84 -2.43 -18.67
C VAL A 136 -15.58 -3.80 -19.31
N ALA A 137 -15.02 -4.74 -18.56
CA ALA A 137 -14.78 -6.10 -19.07
C ALA A 137 -16.08 -6.81 -19.46
N VAL A 138 -17.18 -6.63 -18.72
CA VAL A 138 -18.51 -7.20 -19.08
C VAL A 138 -19.01 -6.64 -20.41
N LEU A 139 -18.76 -5.35 -20.67
CA LEU A 139 -19.24 -4.67 -21.88
C LEU A 139 -18.38 -4.93 -23.11
N LEU A 140 -17.18 -5.50 -22.96
CA LEU A 140 -16.31 -5.84 -24.09
C LEU A 140 -16.88 -7.02 -24.90
N PRO A 141 -16.94 -6.91 -26.23
CA PRO A 141 -17.46 -7.96 -27.13
C PRO A 141 -16.40 -9.04 -27.42
N VAL A 142 -15.82 -9.62 -26.39
CA VAL A 142 -14.77 -10.66 -26.51
C VAL A 142 -15.21 -11.97 -25.84
#